data_549d76f4c7f11aa2344b431d8610c1c1
#
_entry.id   549d76f4c7f11aa2344b431d8610c1c1
#
_cell.length_a   1.000
_cell.length_b   1.000
_cell.length_c   1.000
_cell.angle_alpha   90.00
_cell.angle_beta   90.00
_cell.angle_gamma   90.00
#
_symmetry.space_group_name_H-M   'P 1'
#
loop_
_entity.id
_entity.type
_entity.pdbx_description
1 polymer ?
#
loop_
_entity_poly.entity_id
_entity_poly.type
_entity_poly.pdbx_seq_one_letter_code
_entity_poly.pdbx_strand_id
1 'polypeptide(L)'
;NSAGGCDFEPKVQAARVPGAICGKEEAFLTDCWVHSRLHAMLSPEHWRALVAQYSTHADRKRIAIAELVGTIQSPAPARFINCCVVTWAYPKLPGAEGKRSTNVLPAGWYEMDNWSDDPVPVKTQERWRRDIRKGLKQAVDTALVEAHEILAKEGILADQAA
;
A
#
# COMPACT_ATOMS: atom_id res chain seq x y z
N ASN A 1 38.84 -20.58 -36.26
CA ASN A 1 38.44 -19.21 -35.97
C ASN A 1 37.09 -18.96 -36.61
N SER A 2 36.02 -19.24 -35.90
CA SER A 2 34.64 -18.90 -36.32
C SER A 2 34.03 -17.96 -35.34
N ALA A 3 33.93 -16.68 -35.75
CA ALA A 3 33.14 -15.68 -35.06
C ALA A 3 31.66 -15.99 -35.32
N GLY A 4 30.94 -16.48 -34.30
CA GLY A 4 29.52 -16.62 -34.32
C GLY A 4 28.88 -15.26 -34.06
N GLY A 5 28.37 -14.62 -35.14
CA GLY A 5 27.52 -13.46 -35.01
C GLY A 5 26.16 -13.87 -34.45
N CYS A 6 25.77 -13.27 -33.34
CA CYS A 6 24.38 -13.34 -32.89
C CYS A 6 23.55 -12.39 -33.73
N ASP A 7 22.92 -12.90 -34.76
CA ASP A 7 21.85 -12.19 -35.48
C ASP A 7 20.64 -12.07 -34.55
N PHE A 8 20.51 -10.92 -33.93
CA PHE A 8 19.32 -10.57 -33.17
C PHE A 8 18.28 -10.02 -34.15
N GLU A 9 17.51 -10.91 -34.76
CA GLU A 9 16.31 -10.51 -35.47
C GLU A 9 15.26 -10.02 -34.46
N PRO A 10 14.76 -8.78 -34.56
CA PRO A 10 13.65 -8.34 -33.72
C PRO A 10 12.41 -9.14 -34.12
N LYS A 11 12.00 -10.06 -33.25
CA LYS A 11 10.69 -10.71 -33.40
C LYS A 11 9.61 -9.65 -33.40
N VAL A 12 8.98 -9.46 -34.55
CA VAL A 12 7.76 -8.66 -34.67
C VAL A 12 6.74 -9.23 -33.72
N GLN A 13 6.41 -8.48 -32.68
CA GLN A 13 5.40 -8.89 -31.71
C GLN A 13 4.06 -8.99 -32.46
N ALA A 14 3.49 -10.20 -32.49
CA ALA A 14 2.14 -10.40 -32.98
C ALA A 14 1.15 -9.54 -32.20
N ALA A 15 0.19 -8.94 -32.90
CA ALA A 15 -0.83 -8.11 -32.29
C ALA A 15 -1.50 -8.87 -31.12
N ARG A 16 -1.55 -8.23 -29.94
CA ARG A 16 -2.12 -8.82 -28.74
C ARG A 16 -3.60 -9.16 -28.95
N VAL A 17 -3.95 -10.40 -28.68
CA VAL A 17 -5.35 -10.80 -28.58
C VAL A 17 -5.89 -10.28 -27.23
N PRO A 18 -7.03 -9.57 -27.19
CA PRO A 18 -7.65 -9.17 -25.94
C PRO A 18 -7.90 -10.40 -25.05
N GLY A 19 -7.35 -10.37 -23.83
CA GLY A 19 -7.45 -11.49 -22.88
C GLY A 19 -6.23 -12.42 -22.84
N ALA A 20 -5.17 -12.16 -23.62
CA ALA A 20 -3.92 -12.92 -23.51
C ALA A 20 -3.24 -12.64 -22.15
N ILE A 21 -2.80 -13.72 -21.48
CA ILE A 21 -2.03 -13.61 -20.22
C ILE A 21 -0.69 -12.98 -20.55
N CYS A 22 -0.41 -11.83 -19.94
CA CYS A 22 0.89 -11.16 -20.03
C CYS A 22 2.02 -12.09 -19.59
N GLY A 23 3.12 -12.12 -20.34
CA GLY A 23 4.35 -12.77 -19.89
C GLY A 23 4.90 -12.10 -18.62
N LYS A 24 5.69 -12.83 -17.83
CA LYS A 24 6.25 -12.31 -16.55
C LYS A 24 7.03 -11.00 -16.72
N GLU A 25 7.82 -10.88 -17.77
CA GLU A 25 8.59 -9.65 -18.07
C GLU A 25 7.68 -8.48 -18.42
N GLU A 26 6.63 -8.74 -19.17
CA GLU A 26 5.65 -7.75 -19.58
C GLU A 26 4.81 -7.27 -18.39
N ALA A 27 4.41 -8.17 -17.50
CA ALA A 27 3.74 -7.83 -16.25
C ALA A 27 4.65 -6.96 -15.38
N PHE A 28 5.93 -7.31 -15.25
CA PHE A 28 6.90 -6.53 -14.49
C PHE A 28 7.10 -5.12 -15.06
N LEU A 29 7.24 -4.99 -16.38
CA LEU A 29 7.36 -3.68 -17.03
C LEU A 29 6.10 -2.83 -16.84
N THR A 30 4.93 -3.45 -16.91
CA THR A 30 3.65 -2.78 -16.65
C THR A 30 3.57 -2.30 -15.21
N ASP A 31 3.96 -3.14 -14.24
CA ASP A 31 3.97 -2.77 -12.82
C ASP A 31 4.94 -1.60 -12.54
N CYS A 32 6.14 -1.62 -13.12
CA CYS A 32 7.11 -0.54 -13.01
C CYS A 32 6.56 0.77 -13.60
N TRP A 33 5.89 0.69 -14.74
CA TRP A 33 5.31 1.85 -15.38
C TRP A 33 4.14 2.42 -14.56
N VAL A 34 3.22 1.58 -14.08
CA VAL A 34 2.10 1.96 -13.20
C VAL A 34 2.62 2.65 -11.94
N HIS A 35 3.60 2.04 -11.28
CA HIS A 35 4.22 2.61 -10.09
C HIS A 35 4.81 4.01 -10.37
N SER A 36 5.59 4.13 -11.45
CA SER A 36 6.23 5.39 -11.85
C SER A 36 5.20 6.47 -12.16
N ARG A 37 4.13 6.11 -12.86
CA ARG A 37 3.07 7.03 -13.24
C ARG A 37 2.26 7.51 -12.03
N LEU A 38 1.87 6.61 -11.15
CA LEU A 38 1.17 6.97 -9.92
C LEU A 38 2.03 7.83 -9.00
N HIS A 39 3.32 7.53 -8.88
CA HIS A 39 4.24 8.36 -8.10
C HIS A 39 4.36 9.78 -8.64
N ALA A 40 4.35 9.95 -9.96
CA ALA A 40 4.45 11.26 -10.59
C ALA A 40 3.14 12.07 -10.54
N MET A 41 1.98 11.40 -10.57
CA MET A 41 0.69 12.04 -10.78
C MET A 41 -0.17 12.18 -9.52
N LEU A 42 -0.04 11.24 -8.56
CA LEU A 42 -0.74 11.35 -7.28
C LEU A 42 -0.21 12.49 -6.44
N SER A 43 -1.07 13.12 -5.65
CA SER A 43 -0.62 14.02 -4.61
C SER A 43 0.33 13.30 -3.63
N PRO A 44 1.33 13.99 -3.05
CA PRO A 44 2.24 13.37 -2.10
C PRO A 44 1.54 12.70 -0.90
N GLU A 45 0.43 13.28 -0.46
CA GLU A 45 -0.39 12.74 0.63
C GLU A 45 -1.04 11.41 0.24
N HIS A 46 -1.65 11.33 -0.93
CA HIS A 46 -2.29 10.12 -1.43
C HIS A 46 -1.27 9.02 -1.75
N TRP A 47 -0.15 9.39 -2.37
CA TRP A 47 0.95 8.45 -2.61
C TRP A 47 1.45 7.83 -1.30
N ARG A 48 1.67 8.64 -0.28
CA ARG A 48 2.12 8.21 1.04
C ARG A 48 1.13 7.23 1.68
N ALA A 49 -0.17 7.50 1.61
CA ALA A 49 -1.20 6.62 2.15
C ALA A 49 -1.19 5.23 1.47
N LEU A 50 -1.06 5.19 0.13
CA LEU A 50 -0.97 3.93 -0.62
C LEU A 50 0.32 3.17 -0.31
N VAL A 51 1.47 3.85 -0.24
CA VAL A 51 2.74 3.22 0.10
C VAL A 51 2.71 2.63 1.51
N ALA A 52 2.19 3.35 2.50
CA ALA A 52 2.06 2.87 3.86
C ALA A 52 1.16 1.63 3.97
N GLN A 53 0.09 1.56 3.20
CA GLN A 53 -0.84 0.44 3.24
C GLN A 53 -0.36 -0.76 2.42
N TYR A 54 0.09 -0.55 1.20
CA TYR A 54 0.27 -1.61 0.21
C TYR A 54 1.72 -1.94 -0.15
N SER A 55 2.68 -1.07 0.13
CA SER A 55 4.06 -1.34 -0.26
C SER A 55 4.62 -2.57 0.44
N THR A 56 5.28 -3.43 -0.32
CA THR A 56 6.07 -4.57 0.18
C THR A 56 7.53 -4.18 0.43
N HIS A 57 7.95 -2.99 -0.04
CA HIS A 57 9.31 -2.49 0.16
C HIS A 57 9.45 -1.89 1.56
N ALA A 58 10.19 -2.56 2.44
CA ALA A 58 10.27 -2.25 3.86
C ALA A 58 10.65 -0.79 4.16
N ASP A 59 11.70 -0.26 3.50
CA ASP A 59 12.17 1.10 3.79
C ASP A 59 11.19 2.18 3.32
N ARG A 60 10.63 2.02 2.12
CA ARG A 60 9.61 2.97 1.59
C ARG A 60 8.38 2.99 2.47
N LYS A 61 7.91 1.81 2.88
CA LYS A 61 6.77 1.66 3.78
C LYS A 61 7.03 2.32 5.13
N ARG A 62 8.21 2.10 5.71
CA ARG A 62 8.60 2.70 6.99
C ARG A 62 8.63 4.23 6.93
N ILE A 63 9.21 4.80 5.87
CA ILE A 63 9.23 6.26 5.65
C ILE A 63 7.81 6.80 5.53
N ALA A 64 6.97 6.19 4.70
CA ALA A 64 5.59 6.61 4.51
C ALA A 64 4.78 6.57 5.82
N ILE A 65 4.97 5.54 6.65
CA ILE A 65 4.33 5.44 7.98
C ILE A 65 4.79 6.59 8.87
N ALA A 66 6.09 6.87 8.95
CA ALA A 66 6.62 7.95 9.78
C ALA A 66 6.06 9.32 9.38
N GLU A 67 5.96 9.57 8.08
CA GLU A 67 5.36 10.78 7.55
C GLU A 67 3.85 10.88 7.84
N LEU A 68 3.11 9.77 7.73
CA LEU A 68 1.68 9.73 8.08
C LEU A 68 1.45 10.04 9.55
N VAL A 69 2.26 9.46 10.44
CA VAL A 69 2.18 9.74 11.90
C VAL A 69 2.26 11.24 12.15
N GLY A 70 3.15 11.95 11.44
CA GLY A 70 3.30 13.41 11.57
C GLY A 70 2.09 14.22 11.09
N THR A 71 1.20 13.64 10.28
CA THR A 71 0.00 14.34 9.75
C THR A 71 -1.26 14.11 10.58
N ILE A 72 -1.26 13.12 11.48
CA ILE A 72 -2.44 12.75 12.26
C ILE A 72 -2.78 13.84 13.29
N GLN A 73 -3.99 14.35 13.21
CA GLN A 73 -4.57 15.26 14.18
C GLN A 73 -5.44 14.45 15.17
N SER A 74 -4.93 14.23 16.36
CA SER A 74 -5.62 13.48 17.40
C SER A 74 -5.21 13.97 18.79
N PRO A 75 -6.11 13.97 19.79
CA PRO A 75 -5.76 14.23 21.17
C PRO A 75 -4.99 13.10 21.84
N ALA A 76 -4.79 11.98 21.15
CA ALA A 76 -4.04 10.85 21.67
C ALA A 76 -2.55 11.18 21.82
N PRO A 77 -1.84 10.55 22.79
CA PRO A 77 -0.39 10.71 22.93
C PRO A 77 0.35 10.26 21.66
N ALA A 78 1.51 10.87 21.38
CA ALA A 78 2.32 10.57 20.20
C ALA A 78 2.65 9.07 20.06
N ARG A 79 2.96 8.40 21.16
CA ARG A 79 3.21 6.96 21.18
C ARG A 79 1.98 6.16 20.73
N PHE A 80 0.78 6.54 21.21
CA PHE A 80 -0.47 5.91 20.81
C PHE A 80 -0.73 6.07 19.30
N ILE A 81 -0.55 7.28 18.78
CA ILE A 81 -0.70 7.58 17.35
C ILE A 81 0.25 6.70 16.53
N ASN A 82 1.53 6.65 16.91
CA ASN A 82 2.54 5.85 16.24
C ASN A 82 2.14 4.35 16.22
N CYS A 83 1.81 3.78 17.37
CA CYS A 83 1.40 2.37 17.44
C CYS A 83 0.13 2.10 16.64
N CYS A 84 -0.82 3.03 16.65
CA CYS A 84 -2.06 2.91 15.88
C CYS A 84 -1.80 2.86 14.37
N VAL A 85 -0.95 3.75 13.84
CA VAL A 85 -0.60 3.79 12.41
C VAL A 85 0.24 2.57 12.01
N VAL A 86 1.25 2.22 12.81
CA VAL A 86 2.11 1.05 12.54
C VAL A 86 1.30 -0.24 12.50
N THR A 87 0.42 -0.48 13.47
CA THR A 87 -0.42 -1.69 13.50
C THR A 87 -1.53 -1.69 12.45
N TRP A 88 -1.92 -0.52 11.95
CA TRP A 88 -2.79 -0.41 10.79
C TRP A 88 -2.05 -0.78 9.50
N ALA A 89 -0.81 -0.32 9.32
CA ALA A 89 0.01 -0.60 8.14
C ALA A 89 0.54 -2.05 8.11
N TYR A 90 0.73 -2.65 9.29
CA TYR A 90 1.14 -4.05 9.49
C TYR A 90 0.10 -4.80 10.30
N PRO A 91 -1.08 -5.08 9.74
CA PRO A 91 -2.13 -5.80 10.45
C PRO A 91 -1.72 -7.25 10.71
N LYS A 92 -2.37 -7.89 11.68
CA LYS A 92 -2.26 -9.35 11.84
C LYS A 92 -2.71 -10.03 10.55
N LEU A 93 -1.95 -10.99 10.09
CA LEU A 93 -2.34 -11.79 8.94
C LEU A 93 -3.47 -12.74 9.36
N PRO A 94 -4.56 -12.83 8.60
CA PRO A 94 -5.63 -13.78 8.87
C PRO A 94 -5.06 -15.20 8.82
N GLY A 95 -5.41 -16.04 9.80
CA GLY A 95 -5.08 -17.46 9.77
C GLY A 95 -5.88 -18.18 8.69
N ALA A 96 -5.33 -19.25 8.12
CA ALA A 96 -6.11 -20.19 7.34
C ALA A 96 -7.15 -20.87 8.26
N GLU A 97 -8.21 -21.47 7.68
CA GLU A 97 -9.26 -22.15 8.45
C GLU A 97 -8.68 -23.03 9.57
N GLY A 98 -9.11 -22.76 10.81
CA GLY A 98 -8.64 -23.48 12.00
C GLY A 98 -7.25 -23.10 12.53
N LYS A 99 -6.53 -22.17 11.91
CA LYS A 99 -5.23 -21.68 12.40
C LYS A 99 -5.38 -20.28 13.01
N ARG A 100 -4.51 -20.00 14.01
CA ARG A 100 -4.45 -18.66 14.62
C ARG A 100 -3.88 -17.64 13.64
N SER A 101 -4.36 -16.40 13.72
CA SER A 101 -3.77 -15.30 12.95
C SER A 101 -2.28 -15.12 13.30
N THR A 102 -1.47 -14.83 12.30
CA THR A 102 -0.03 -14.59 12.46
C THR A 102 0.24 -13.12 12.72
N ASN A 103 1.03 -12.81 13.75
CA ASN A 103 1.50 -11.46 14.01
C ASN A 103 2.65 -11.13 13.07
N VAL A 104 2.54 -10.02 12.36
CA VAL A 104 3.63 -9.46 11.53
C VAL A 104 4.66 -8.73 12.42
N LEU A 105 4.15 -8.07 13.46
CA LEU A 105 4.94 -7.40 14.48
C LEU A 105 4.98 -8.25 15.77
N PRO A 106 5.90 -7.99 16.71
CA PRO A 106 5.85 -8.59 18.04
C PRO A 106 4.48 -8.43 18.68
N ALA A 107 4.01 -9.44 19.41
CA ALA A 107 2.63 -9.50 19.95
C ALA A 107 2.21 -8.24 20.73
N GLY A 108 3.12 -7.70 21.54
CA GLY A 108 2.84 -6.51 22.35
C GLY A 108 2.47 -5.24 21.55
N TRP A 109 2.83 -5.18 20.27
CA TRP A 109 2.42 -4.08 19.39
C TRP A 109 0.91 -4.05 19.14
N TYR A 110 0.24 -5.20 19.21
CA TYR A 110 -1.20 -5.31 18.96
C TYR A 110 -2.04 -5.16 20.24
N GLU A 111 -1.38 -4.99 21.38
CA GLU A 111 -2.02 -4.78 22.67
C GLU A 111 -2.12 -3.28 22.94
N MET A 112 -3.33 -2.74 22.87
CA MET A 112 -3.59 -1.30 22.96
C MET A 112 -3.16 -0.70 24.30
N ASP A 113 -3.14 -1.50 25.37
CA ASP A 113 -2.68 -1.08 26.71
C ASP A 113 -1.19 -0.67 26.72
N ASN A 114 -0.40 -1.17 25.76
CA ASN A 114 1.01 -0.82 25.62
C ASN A 114 1.24 0.47 24.82
N TRP A 115 0.20 1.12 24.31
CA TRP A 115 0.31 2.28 23.42
C TRP A 115 0.39 3.61 24.15
N SER A 116 0.20 3.62 25.47
CA SER A 116 0.29 4.81 26.32
C SER A 116 1.19 4.52 27.51
N ASP A 117 1.96 5.51 27.93
CA ASP A 117 2.79 5.41 29.13
C ASP A 117 1.96 5.61 30.40
N ASP A 118 0.92 6.43 30.29
CA ASP A 118 -0.03 6.68 31.38
C ASP A 118 -1.30 5.83 31.22
N PRO A 119 -1.95 5.46 32.32
CA PRO A 119 -3.22 4.74 32.30
C PRO A 119 -4.31 5.58 31.59
N VAL A 120 -4.90 5.04 30.56
CA VAL A 120 -6.01 5.67 29.83
C VAL A 120 -7.21 4.73 29.83
N PRO A 121 -8.44 5.23 30.09
CA PRO A 121 -9.63 4.41 30.03
C PRO A 121 -9.78 3.71 28.66
N VAL A 122 -10.11 2.43 28.66
CA VAL A 122 -10.23 1.60 27.44
C VAL A 122 -11.15 2.24 26.40
N LYS A 123 -12.29 2.77 26.81
CA LYS A 123 -13.22 3.46 25.89
C LYS A 123 -12.61 4.68 25.19
N THR A 124 -11.71 5.39 25.86
CA THR A 124 -10.99 6.52 25.28
C THR A 124 -9.98 6.03 24.25
N GLN A 125 -9.23 4.99 24.57
CA GLN A 125 -8.27 4.36 23.66
C GLN A 125 -8.98 3.82 22.41
N GLU A 126 -10.10 3.14 22.57
CA GLU A 126 -10.91 2.61 21.45
C GLU A 126 -11.43 3.73 20.54
N ARG A 127 -11.89 4.85 21.14
CA ARG A 127 -12.32 6.03 20.36
C ARG A 127 -11.17 6.60 19.56
N TRP A 128 -10.01 6.86 20.17
CA TRP A 128 -8.83 7.37 19.46
C TRP A 128 -8.42 6.46 18.32
N ARG A 129 -8.31 5.16 18.58
CA ARG A 129 -7.96 4.17 17.56
C ARG A 129 -8.93 4.17 16.40
N ARG A 130 -10.23 4.17 16.69
CA ARG A 130 -11.28 4.19 15.67
C ARG A 130 -11.20 5.45 14.81
N ASP A 131 -11.06 6.61 15.44
CA ASP A 131 -11.06 7.89 14.73
C ASP A 131 -9.80 8.05 13.87
N ILE A 132 -8.62 7.68 14.38
CA ILE A 132 -7.37 7.66 13.60
C ILE A 132 -7.49 6.71 12.40
N ARG A 133 -7.93 5.48 12.61
CA ARG A 133 -8.07 4.48 11.54
C ARG A 133 -9.13 4.84 10.50
N LYS A 134 -10.19 5.52 10.91
CA LYS A 134 -11.19 6.06 9.99
C LYS A 134 -10.55 7.10 9.05
N GLY A 135 -9.77 8.02 9.58
CA GLY A 135 -9.03 8.99 8.78
C GLY A 135 -8.03 8.35 7.81
N LEU A 136 -7.27 7.35 8.27
CA LEU A 136 -6.32 6.60 7.44
C LEU A 136 -7.04 5.85 6.31
N LYS A 137 -8.15 5.18 6.63
CA LYS A 137 -8.96 4.48 5.61
C LYS A 137 -9.50 5.45 4.58
N GLN A 138 -10.01 6.60 5.00
CA GLN A 138 -10.54 7.62 4.11
C GLN A 138 -9.44 8.16 3.17
N ALA A 139 -8.23 8.38 3.67
CA ALA A 139 -7.09 8.81 2.86
C ALA A 139 -6.73 7.75 1.80
N VAL A 140 -6.73 6.47 2.16
CA VAL A 140 -6.48 5.38 1.22
C VAL A 140 -7.61 5.27 0.19
N ASP A 141 -8.87 5.32 0.61
CA ASP A 141 -10.02 5.23 -0.30
C ASP A 141 -9.99 6.39 -1.33
N THR A 142 -9.69 7.61 -0.89
CA THR A 142 -9.55 8.77 -1.78
C THR A 142 -8.38 8.59 -2.74
N ALA A 143 -7.24 8.11 -2.24
CA ALA A 143 -6.05 7.85 -3.06
C ALA A 143 -6.30 6.77 -4.12
N LEU A 144 -7.07 5.73 -3.80
CA LEU A 144 -7.44 4.68 -4.75
C LEU A 144 -8.35 5.22 -5.86
N VAL A 145 -9.31 6.09 -5.53
CA VAL A 145 -10.16 6.75 -6.54
C VAL A 145 -9.32 7.59 -7.48
N GLU A 146 -8.43 8.42 -6.97
CA GLU A 146 -7.53 9.25 -7.79
C GLU A 146 -6.60 8.38 -8.66
N ALA A 147 -6.03 7.32 -8.09
CA ALA A 147 -5.20 6.37 -8.84
C ALA A 147 -5.98 5.70 -9.98
N HIS A 148 -7.22 5.29 -9.71
CA HIS A 148 -8.10 4.71 -10.72
C HIS A 148 -8.36 5.70 -11.87
N GLU A 149 -8.66 6.96 -11.56
CA GLU A 149 -8.89 8.00 -12.56
C GLU A 149 -7.64 8.25 -13.44
N ILE A 150 -6.45 8.29 -12.82
CA ILE A 150 -5.17 8.45 -13.52
C ILE A 150 -4.97 7.28 -14.50
N LEU A 151 -5.12 6.05 -14.04
CA LEU A 151 -4.90 4.85 -14.84
C LEU A 151 -5.96 4.68 -15.95
N ALA A 152 -7.21 5.07 -15.70
CA ALA A 152 -8.27 5.06 -16.70
C ALA A 152 -7.99 6.05 -17.83
N LYS A 153 -7.54 7.27 -17.51
CA LYS A 153 -7.15 8.28 -18.50
C LYS A 153 -5.97 7.83 -19.37
N GLU A 154 -5.08 7.03 -18.82
CA GLU A 154 -3.94 6.46 -19.55
C GLU A 154 -4.30 5.18 -20.33
N GLY A 155 -5.55 4.74 -20.30
CA GLY A 155 -6.04 3.56 -21.02
C GLY A 155 -5.55 2.22 -20.49
N ILE A 156 -5.04 2.16 -19.25
CA ILE A 156 -4.57 0.92 -18.61
C ILE A 156 -5.74 0.14 -18.05
N LEU A 157 -6.69 0.82 -17.43
CA LEU A 157 -7.94 0.25 -17.00
C LEU A 157 -8.92 0.41 -18.15
N ALA A 158 -9.47 -0.71 -18.63
CA ALA A 158 -10.57 -0.67 -19.56
C ALA A 158 -11.71 0.12 -18.93
N ASP A 159 -12.22 1.12 -19.66
CA ASP A 159 -13.45 1.80 -19.29
C ASP A 159 -14.52 0.73 -19.09
N GLN A 160 -14.94 0.51 -17.86
CA GLN A 160 -16.13 -0.26 -17.58
C GLN A 160 -17.33 0.64 -17.91
N ALA A 161 -17.39 1.06 -19.15
CA ALA A 161 -18.62 1.62 -19.70
C ALA A 161 -19.63 0.47 -19.78
N ALA A 162 -20.56 0.54 -18.88
CA ALA A 162 -21.74 -0.31 -18.83
C ALA A 162 -22.48 -0.37 -20.16
#